data_c2e512ca928f2c3920a56852d920228f
#
_entry.id   c2e512ca928f2c3920a56852d920228f
#
_cell.length_a   1.000
_cell.length_b   1.000
_cell.length_c   1.000
_cell.angle_alpha   90.00
_cell.angle_beta   90.00
_cell.angle_gamma   90.00
#
_symmetry.space_group_name_H-M   'P 1'
#
loop_
_entity.id
_entity.type
_entity.pdbx_description
1 polymer ?
#
loop_
_entity_poly.entity_id
_entity_poly.type
_entity_poly.pdbx_seq_one_letter_code
_entity_poly.pdbx_strand_id
1 'polypeptide(L)'
;IYSFPWRPRRNEEFVGLSKKQARDITGGPLPEFFPRSDDTDKNRAANLADGDKYLKVIQDAAGDGEVVGEDLGCVPDYVRPNMQDLGIAGFKVCHWEVRGHGETVPGSDYPECAFATYATHDHESIPAMWNTLKGMLGGHDHDGAIRGLELLSDFGGLPKGGSADCYSDYGPVVKWALFDRLLKSNADYASLMITDIIDSTERINIPGTVGGKNWRFRLPWKLEDMPEPLQGECSRLRELIHISGRG
;
A
#
# COMPACT_ATOMS: atom_id res chain seq x y z
N ILE A 1 -8.31 14.70 0.03
CA ILE A 1 -9.50 15.04 0.82
C ILE A 1 -9.19 16.12 1.85
N TYR A 2 -8.15 15.95 2.67
CA TYR A 2 -7.81 16.90 3.74
C TYR A 2 -7.33 18.25 3.21
N SER A 3 -6.59 18.24 2.12
CA SER A 3 -6.04 19.43 1.47
C SER A 3 -6.10 19.28 -0.04
N PHE A 4 -7.16 18.69 -0.54
CA PHE A 4 -7.28 18.34 -1.94
C PHE A 4 -7.63 19.55 -2.79
N PRO A 5 -6.79 19.94 -3.77
CA PRO A 5 -7.15 20.99 -4.72
C PRO A 5 -8.18 20.43 -5.68
N TRP A 6 -9.47 20.67 -5.43
CA TRP A 6 -10.46 20.33 -6.43
C TRP A 6 -10.21 21.11 -7.71
N ARG A 7 -10.03 20.41 -8.82
CA ARG A 7 -9.90 20.98 -10.15
C ARG A 7 -11.06 20.48 -11.00
N PRO A 8 -11.97 21.36 -11.42
CA PRO A 8 -13.11 20.96 -12.25
C PRO A 8 -12.71 20.57 -13.68
N ARG A 9 -11.41 20.73 -14.04
CA ARG A 9 -10.83 20.42 -15.35
C ARG A 9 -9.49 19.70 -15.20
N ARG A 10 -8.92 19.25 -16.33
CA ARG A 10 -7.61 18.56 -16.36
C ARG A 10 -6.50 19.48 -15.86
N ASN A 11 -5.53 18.90 -15.19
CA ASN A 11 -4.40 19.64 -14.64
C ASN A 11 -3.67 20.49 -15.69
N GLU A 12 -3.51 19.95 -16.91
CA GLU A 12 -2.80 20.60 -18.01
C GLU A 12 -3.45 21.92 -18.43
N GLU A 13 -4.74 22.07 -18.21
CA GLU A 13 -5.48 23.30 -18.55
C GLU A 13 -5.17 24.46 -17.60
N PHE A 14 -4.54 24.19 -16.44
CA PHE A 14 -4.27 25.20 -15.41
C PHE A 14 -2.79 25.41 -15.15
N VAL A 15 -1.91 24.58 -15.69
CA VAL A 15 -0.47 24.70 -15.51
C VAL A 15 0.01 26.01 -16.15
N GLY A 16 0.70 26.83 -15.36
CA GLY A 16 1.26 28.10 -15.80
C GLY A 16 0.25 29.25 -15.96
N LEU A 17 -1.02 29.03 -15.64
CA LEU A 17 -2.04 30.09 -15.73
C LEU A 17 -2.05 30.99 -14.48
N SER A 18 -2.25 32.27 -14.69
CA SER A 18 -2.63 33.19 -13.63
C SER A 18 -4.06 32.92 -13.12
N LYS A 19 -4.37 33.34 -11.89
CA LYS A 19 -5.75 33.25 -11.34
C LYS A 19 -6.81 33.86 -12.28
N LYS A 20 -6.48 34.97 -12.98
CA LYS A 20 -7.38 35.59 -13.93
C LYS A 20 -7.65 34.71 -15.13
N GLN A 21 -6.60 34.18 -15.76
CA GLN A 21 -6.72 33.29 -16.92
C GLN A 21 -7.51 32.02 -16.57
N ALA A 22 -7.25 31.44 -15.39
CA ALA A 22 -8.00 30.27 -14.95
C ALA A 22 -9.50 30.57 -14.71
N ARG A 23 -9.86 31.77 -14.19
CA ARG A 23 -11.24 32.21 -14.05
C ARG A 23 -11.93 32.44 -15.42
N ASP A 24 -11.20 33.02 -16.36
CA ASP A 24 -11.71 33.26 -17.71
C ASP A 24 -12.04 31.92 -18.41
N ILE A 25 -11.23 30.89 -18.21
CA ILE A 25 -11.45 29.52 -18.75
C ILE A 25 -12.65 28.84 -18.08
N THR A 26 -12.84 29.02 -16.77
CA THR A 26 -13.94 28.39 -16.04
C THR A 26 -15.28 29.11 -16.19
N GLY A 27 -15.27 30.34 -16.72
CA GLY A 27 -16.46 31.15 -16.86
C GLY A 27 -17.06 31.65 -15.53
N GLY A 28 -16.31 31.60 -14.44
CA GLY A 28 -16.77 31.98 -13.11
C GLY A 28 -15.69 32.03 -12.05
N PRO A 29 -16.05 32.25 -10.78
CA PRO A 29 -15.09 32.21 -9.69
C PRO A 29 -14.49 30.81 -9.64
N LEU A 30 -13.15 30.75 -9.54
CA LEU A 30 -12.49 29.50 -9.22
C LEU A 30 -13.04 29.00 -7.89
N PRO A 31 -13.35 27.70 -7.75
CA PRO A 31 -13.53 27.11 -6.44
C PRO A 31 -12.26 27.43 -5.65
N GLU A 32 -12.39 28.03 -4.49
CA GLU A 32 -11.24 28.39 -3.62
C GLU A 32 -10.66 27.16 -2.93
N PHE A 33 -10.25 26.14 -3.70
CA PHE A 33 -9.61 24.97 -3.21
C PHE A 33 -8.11 25.00 -3.53
N PHE A 34 -7.42 25.92 -2.86
CA PHE A 34 -5.98 25.80 -2.73
C PHE A 34 -5.70 24.93 -1.50
N PRO A 35 -4.83 23.90 -1.61
CA PRO A 35 -4.41 23.16 -0.44
C PRO A 35 -3.84 24.15 0.59
N ARG A 36 -4.38 24.12 1.81
CA ARG A 36 -3.77 24.81 2.94
C ARG A 36 -2.51 24.06 3.30
N SER A 37 -1.40 24.78 3.49
CA SER A 37 -0.18 24.19 4.06
C SER A 37 -0.43 23.70 5.48
N ASP A 38 0.35 22.72 5.94
CA ASP A 38 0.32 22.20 7.31
C ASP A 38 1.32 22.90 8.25
N ASP A 39 1.73 24.11 7.88
CA ASP A 39 2.77 24.88 8.57
C ASP A 39 2.29 25.58 9.85
N THR A 40 0.99 25.64 10.08
CA THR A 40 0.39 26.23 11.29
C THR A 40 -0.68 25.32 11.89
N ASP A 41 -0.82 25.34 13.23
CA ASP A 41 -1.88 24.61 13.94
C ASP A 41 -3.28 24.98 13.43
N LYS A 42 -3.49 26.26 13.09
CA LYS A 42 -4.76 26.72 12.51
C LYS A 42 -5.07 26.04 11.19
N ASN A 43 -4.08 25.93 10.30
CA ASN A 43 -4.26 25.27 9.02
C ASN A 43 -4.48 23.76 9.18
N ARG A 44 -3.70 23.13 10.07
CA ARG A 44 -3.84 21.70 10.42
C ARG A 44 -5.24 21.38 10.93
N ALA A 45 -5.74 22.18 11.90
CA ALA A 45 -7.09 22.04 12.42
C ALA A 45 -8.16 22.23 11.34
N ALA A 46 -7.99 23.21 10.45
CA ALA A 46 -8.92 23.43 9.35
C ALA A 46 -8.88 22.32 8.28
N ASN A 47 -7.68 21.78 7.96
CA ASN A 47 -7.54 20.65 7.06
C ASN A 47 -8.19 19.38 7.67
N LEU A 48 -7.98 19.15 8.96
CA LEU A 48 -8.61 18.05 9.68
C LEU A 48 -10.14 18.14 9.64
N ALA A 49 -10.70 19.31 9.96
CA ALA A 49 -12.15 19.52 9.93
C ALA A 49 -12.78 19.35 8.52
N ASP A 50 -12.07 19.77 7.48
CA ASP A 50 -12.53 19.57 6.12
C ASP A 50 -12.44 18.09 5.72
N GLY A 51 -11.36 17.40 6.06
CA GLY A 51 -11.18 15.96 5.80
C GLY A 51 -12.27 15.14 6.51
N ASP A 52 -12.47 15.39 7.78
CA ASP A 52 -13.50 14.74 8.61
C ASP A 52 -14.91 14.87 7.99
N LYS A 53 -15.24 16.07 7.54
CA LYS A 53 -16.52 16.33 6.89
C LYS A 53 -16.73 15.48 5.63
N TYR A 54 -15.72 15.39 4.75
CA TYR A 54 -15.85 14.63 3.51
C TYR A 54 -15.81 13.12 3.74
N LEU A 55 -14.98 12.66 4.69
CA LEU A 55 -14.90 11.25 5.03
C LEU A 55 -16.19 10.74 5.67
N LYS A 56 -16.85 11.54 6.53
CA LYS A 56 -18.17 11.22 7.08
C LYS A 56 -19.23 11.04 6.00
N VAL A 57 -19.24 11.92 4.99
CA VAL A 57 -20.17 11.77 3.85
C VAL A 57 -19.94 10.46 3.09
N ILE A 58 -18.68 10.04 2.94
CA ILE A 58 -18.32 8.76 2.29
C ILE A 58 -18.81 7.59 3.15
N GLN A 59 -18.59 7.61 4.46
CA GLN A 59 -19.06 6.59 5.38
C GLN A 59 -20.58 6.49 5.40
N ASP A 60 -21.28 7.62 5.51
CA ASP A 60 -22.74 7.66 5.49
C ASP A 60 -23.29 7.06 4.18
N ALA A 61 -22.62 7.31 3.06
CA ALA A 61 -23.00 6.76 1.77
C ALA A 61 -22.67 5.26 1.64
N ALA A 62 -21.66 4.78 2.33
CA ALA A 62 -21.31 3.35 2.36
C ALA A 62 -22.31 2.52 3.17
N GLY A 63 -23.05 3.13 4.12
CA GLY A 63 -24.02 2.45 4.97
C GLY A 63 -23.36 1.33 5.78
N ASP A 64 -23.82 0.10 5.55
CA ASP A 64 -23.25 -1.11 6.19
C ASP A 64 -21.93 -1.58 5.52
N GLY A 65 -21.48 -0.89 4.47
CA GLY A 65 -20.21 -1.18 3.81
C GLY A 65 -19.03 -0.56 4.55
N GLU A 66 -17.88 -1.21 4.43
CA GLU A 66 -16.64 -0.74 5.06
C GLU A 66 -15.83 0.14 4.10
N VAL A 67 -15.16 1.13 4.66
CA VAL A 67 -14.33 2.07 3.89
C VAL A 67 -12.85 1.84 4.22
N VAL A 68 -12.07 1.60 3.19
CA VAL A 68 -10.60 1.54 3.29
C VAL A 68 -10.02 2.79 2.63
N GLY A 69 -9.17 3.50 3.35
CA GLY A 69 -8.50 4.71 2.87
C GLY A 69 -7.04 4.43 2.53
N GLU A 70 -6.63 4.70 1.31
CA GLU A 70 -5.22 4.63 0.94
C GLU A 70 -4.47 5.86 1.47
N ASP A 71 -3.75 5.66 2.58
CA ASP A 71 -2.94 6.67 3.29
C ASP A 71 -1.44 6.46 3.05
N LEU A 72 -1.07 6.18 1.82
CA LEU A 72 0.32 5.96 1.40
C LEU A 72 1.03 7.27 1.01
N GLY A 73 2.35 7.32 1.20
CA GLY A 73 3.18 8.49 0.88
C GLY A 73 3.34 9.48 2.04
N CYS A 74 3.50 10.77 1.72
CA CYS A 74 3.69 11.84 2.72
C CYS A 74 2.35 12.21 3.37
N VAL A 75 2.00 11.52 4.44
CA VAL A 75 0.72 11.69 5.15
C VAL A 75 0.96 12.52 6.42
N PRO A 76 0.25 13.65 6.60
CA PRO A 76 0.30 14.42 7.83
C PRO A 76 -0.11 13.57 9.04
N ASP A 77 0.51 13.85 10.20
CA ASP A 77 0.36 13.05 11.42
C ASP A 77 -1.07 13.03 12.01
N TYR A 78 -1.90 14.00 11.69
CA TYR A 78 -3.30 14.04 12.10
C TYR A 78 -4.25 13.17 11.26
N VAL A 79 -3.82 12.73 10.06
CA VAL A 79 -4.69 12.01 9.11
C VAL A 79 -5.02 10.60 9.62
N ARG A 80 -4.00 9.83 9.97
CA ARG A 80 -4.20 8.44 10.42
C ARG A 80 -5.02 8.32 11.70
N PRO A 81 -4.78 9.14 12.74
CA PRO A 81 -5.67 9.15 13.92
C PRO A 81 -7.13 9.48 13.56
N ASN A 82 -7.35 10.48 12.70
CA ASN A 82 -8.71 10.81 12.29
C ASN A 82 -9.40 9.68 11.49
N MET A 83 -8.69 8.99 10.63
CA MET A 83 -9.21 7.81 9.93
C MET A 83 -9.60 6.71 10.93
N GLN A 84 -8.78 6.44 11.94
CA GLN A 84 -9.08 5.48 13.01
C GLN A 84 -10.34 5.88 13.79
N ASP A 85 -10.45 7.16 14.21
CA ASP A 85 -11.60 7.69 14.93
C ASP A 85 -12.90 7.58 14.10
N LEU A 86 -12.79 7.63 12.78
CA LEU A 86 -13.89 7.43 11.85
C LEU A 86 -14.16 5.97 11.48
N GLY A 87 -13.37 5.02 11.97
CA GLY A 87 -13.49 3.61 11.58
C GLY A 87 -13.10 3.34 10.12
N ILE A 88 -12.20 4.14 9.55
CA ILE A 88 -11.69 3.96 8.19
C ILE A 88 -10.33 3.26 8.28
N ALA A 89 -10.25 2.04 7.74
CA ALA A 89 -9.02 1.28 7.74
C ALA A 89 -7.96 1.93 6.84
N GLY A 90 -6.81 2.30 7.43
CA GLY A 90 -5.64 2.77 6.71
C GLY A 90 -4.70 1.62 6.31
N PHE A 91 -3.84 1.86 5.33
CA PHE A 91 -2.89 0.88 4.86
C PHE A 91 -1.74 0.65 5.83
N LYS A 92 -1.35 -0.61 5.98
CA LYS A 92 -0.13 -1.09 6.63
C LYS A 92 0.67 -1.91 5.65
N VAL A 93 1.63 -1.26 4.98
CA VAL A 93 2.60 -1.96 4.12
C VAL A 93 3.69 -2.52 5.01
N CYS A 94 3.67 -3.82 5.25
CA CYS A 94 4.35 -4.49 6.35
C CYS A 94 5.84 -4.14 6.51
N HIS A 95 6.58 -4.01 5.42
CA HIS A 95 8.01 -3.68 5.45
C HIS A 95 8.29 -2.16 5.47
N TRP A 96 7.27 -1.30 5.43
CA TRP A 96 7.39 0.15 5.59
C TRP A 96 7.03 0.63 6.99
N GLU A 97 6.30 -0.18 7.75
CA GLU A 97 5.96 0.14 9.13
C GLU A 97 7.19 -0.14 10.02
N VAL A 98 7.96 0.91 10.29
CA VAL A 98 9.28 0.83 10.95
C VAL A 98 9.31 1.67 12.22
N ARG A 99 9.86 1.11 13.30
CA ARG A 99 10.12 1.81 14.56
C ARG A 99 11.34 2.72 14.45
N GLY A 100 11.51 3.66 15.39
CA GLY A 100 12.60 4.64 15.36
C GLY A 100 14.02 4.07 15.35
N HIS A 101 14.20 2.83 15.77
CA HIS A 101 15.48 2.11 15.72
C HIS A 101 15.63 1.19 14.49
N GLY A 102 14.65 1.22 13.62
CA GLY A 102 14.76 0.62 12.29
C GLY A 102 14.19 -0.80 12.17
N GLU A 103 13.68 -1.42 13.22
CA GLU A 103 12.96 -2.69 13.14
C GLU A 103 11.53 -2.50 12.64
N THR A 104 10.97 -3.51 11.98
CA THR A 104 9.58 -3.48 11.55
C THR A 104 8.63 -3.51 12.74
N VAL A 105 7.47 -2.87 12.61
CA VAL A 105 6.37 -3.02 13.55
C VAL A 105 5.79 -4.42 13.37
N PRO A 106 5.75 -5.27 14.41
CA PRO A 106 5.10 -6.57 14.30
C PRO A 106 3.63 -6.44 13.90
N GLY A 107 3.15 -7.34 13.06
CA GLY A 107 1.74 -7.32 12.65
C GLY A 107 0.74 -7.42 13.81
N SER A 108 1.13 -8.03 14.94
CA SER A 108 0.33 -8.04 16.17
C SER A 108 0.11 -6.67 16.81
N ASP A 109 0.95 -5.70 16.49
CA ASP A 109 0.89 -4.33 17.03
C ASP A 109 0.11 -3.39 16.10
N TYR A 110 -0.43 -3.88 14.99
CA TYR A 110 -1.27 -3.07 14.11
C TYR A 110 -2.62 -2.80 14.77
N PRO A 111 -3.23 -1.63 14.53
CA PRO A 111 -4.61 -1.41 14.94
C PRO A 111 -5.54 -2.42 14.22
N GLU A 112 -6.65 -2.79 14.86
CA GLU A 112 -7.67 -3.64 14.24
C GLU A 112 -8.18 -3.00 12.94
N CYS A 113 -8.65 -1.77 13.02
CA CYS A 113 -9.10 -1.01 11.85
C CYS A 113 -7.92 -0.66 10.92
N ALA A 114 -7.37 -1.65 10.24
CA ALA A 114 -6.27 -1.50 9.30
C ALA A 114 -6.35 -2.48 8.13
N PHE A 115 -5.71 -2.11 7.02
CA PHE A 115 -5.57 -2.91 5.81
C PHE A 115 -4.09 -3.29 5.62
N ALA A 116 -3.71 -4.48 6.05
CA ALA A 116 -2.34 -4.96 5.98
C ALA A 116 -2.05 -5.62 4.62
N THR A 117 -0.92 -5.28 4.03
CA THR A 117 -0.46 -5.84 2.76
C THR A 117 1.06 -5.70 2.60
N TYR A 118 1.68 -6.42 1.69
CA TYR A 118 3.06 -6.19 1.28
C TYR A 118 3.17 -5.17 0.16
N ALA A 119 2.15 -5.10 -0.70
CA ALA A 119 2.18 -4.25 -1.87
C ALA A 119 0.78 -3.96 -2.39
N THR A 120 0.65 -2.93 -3.21
CA THR A 120 -0.53 -2.62 -4.00
C THR A 120 -0.24 -2.85 -5.48
N HIS A 121 -1.22 -2.67 -6.34
CA HIS A 121 -1.04 -2.73 -7.81
C HIS A 121 0.06 -1.79 -8.35
N ASP A 122 0.44 -0.76 -7.58
CA ASP A 122 1.47 0.22 -7.94
C ASP A 122 2.90 -0.21 -7.55
N HIS A 123 3.03 -1.35 -6.88
CA HIS A 123 4.29 -1.88 -6.40
C HIS A 123 4.68 -3.16 -7.13
N GLU A 124 5.89 -3.63 -6.87
CA GLU A 124 6.32 -4.97 -7.29
C GLU A 124 5.63 -6.03 -6.43
N SER A 125 5.40 -7.21 -7.00
CA SER A 125 5.03 -8.39 -6.23
C SER A 125 6.16 -8.79 -5.27
N ILE A 126 5.84 -9.54 -4.22
CA ILE A 126 6.85 -10.06 -3.27
C ILE A 126 7.99 -10.79 -3.99
N PRO A 127 7.72 -11.75 -4.92
CA PRO A 127 8.80 -12.42 -5.65
C PRO A 127 9.66 -11.45 -6.48
N ALA A 128 9.05 -10.46 -7.12
CA ALA A 128 9.80 -9.46 -7.89
C ALA A 128 10.67 -8.59 -6.97
N MET A 129 10.11 -8.09 -5.88
CA MET A 129 10.80 -7.26 -4.90
C MET A 129 11.99 -8.00 -4.27
N TRP A 130 11.77 -9.22 -3.81
CA TRP A 130 12.83 -10.05 -3.22
C TRP A 130 13.96 -10.30 -4.21
N ASN A 131 13.63 -10.71 -5.44
CA ASN A 131 14.61 -10.98 -6.48
C ASN A 131 15.37 -9.71 -6.90
N THR A 132 14.69 -8.56 -6.99
CA THR A 132 15.33 -7.26 -7.27
C THR A 132 16.35 -6.93 -6.19
N LEU A 133 15.98 -7.00 -4.92
CA LEU A 133 16.88 -6.75 -3.79
C LEU A 133 18.05 -7.73 -3.78
N LYS A 134 17.82 -9.02 -3.99
CA LYS A 134 18.88 -10.03 -4.11
C LYS A 134 19.85 -9.71 -5.27
N GLY A 135 19.34 -9.30 -6.41
CA GLY A 135 20.14 -8.91 -7.58
C GLY A 135 20.99 -7.67 -7.34
N MET A 136 20.55 -6.76 -6.47
CA MET A 136 21.28 -5.52 -6.13
C MET A 136 22.42 -5.73 -5.13
N LEU A 137 22.49 -6.89 -4.44
CA LEU A 137 23.52 -7.17 -3.43
C LEU A 137 24.96 -7.12 -3.98
N GLY A 138 25.16 -7.37 -5.25
CA GLY A 138 26.48 -7.23 -5.92
C GLY A 138 26.75 -5.86 -6.53
N GLY A 139 25.84 -4.89 -6.40
CA GLY A 139 25.86 -3.61 -7.09
C GLY A 139 26.22 -2.42 -6.21
N HIS A 140 26.00 -1.21 -6.77
CA HIS A 140 26.31 0.07 -6.10
C HIS A 140 25.39 0.38 -4.92
N ASP A 141 24.17 -0.17 -4.88
CA ASP A 141 23.21 0.05 -3.79
C ASP A 141 23.09 -1.20 -2.89
N HIS A 142 24.22 -1.74 -2.50
CA HIS A 142 24.33 -2.90 -1.62
C HIS A 142 23.61 -2.67 -0.28
N ASP A 143 23.85 -1.54 0.36
CA ASP A 143 23.30 -1.23 1.68
C ASP A 143 21.78 -1.06 1.63
N GLY A 144 21.25 -0.43 0.58
CA GLY A 144 19.82 -0.33 0.34
C GLY A 144 19.17 -1.69 0.12
N ALA A 145 19.84 -2.57 -0.63
CA ALA A 145 19.36 -3.92 -0.86
C ALA A 145 19.35 -4.78 0.42
N ILE A 146 20.44 -4.74 1.21
CA ILE A 146 20.50 -5.39 2.54
C ILE A 146 19.36 -4.87 3.41
N ARG A 147 19.18 -3.55 3.48
CA ARG A 147 18.13 -2.92 4.29
C ARG A 147 16.73 -3.39 3.88
N GLY A 148 16.44 -3.46 2.58
CA GLY A 148 15.15 -3.95 2.07
C GLY A 148 14.89 -5.41 2.46
N LEU A 149 15.90 -6.27 2.30
CA LEU A 149 15.82 -7.68 2.70
C LEU A 149 15.70 -7.86 4.21
N GLU A 150 16.39 -7.03 5.01
CA GLU A 150 16.26 -7.01 6.47
C GLU A 150 14.83 -6.73 6.91
N LEU A 151 14.18 -5.71 6.33
CA LEU A 151 12.82 -5.33 6.68
C LEU A 151 11.81 -6.44 6.34
N LEU A 152 11.91 -7.02 5.16
CA LEU A 152 11.06 -8.14 4.77
C LEU A 152 11.30 -9.37 5.66
N SER A 153 12.56 -9.68 5.93
CA SER A 153 12.95 -10.83 6.78
C SER A 153 12.54 -10.63 8.24
N ASP A 154 12.72 -9.42 8.76
CA ASP A 154 12.32 -9.07 10.13
C ASP A 154 10.82 -9.26 10.32
N PHE A 155 10.01 -8.69 9.44
CA PHE A 155 8.56 -8.88 9.49
C PHE A 155 8.17 -10.36 9.32
N GLY A 156 8.80 -11.06 8.39
CA GLY A 156 8.55 -12.49 8.11
C GLY A 156 9.06 -13.46 9.20
N GLY A 157 9.87 -12.98 10.15
CA GLY A 157 10.56 -13.85 11.11
C GLY A 157 11.59 -14.76 10.45
N LEU A 158 12.19 -14.30 9.36
CA LEU A 158 13.23 -15.00 8.60
C LEU A 158 14.63 -14.64 9.12
N PRO A 159 15.67 -15.43 8.82
CA PRO A 159 17.05 -15.05 9.08
C PRO A 159 17.39 -13.70 8.44
N LYS A 160 18.12 -12.87 9.17
CA LYS A 160 18.56 -11.54 8.71
C LYS A 160 20.01 -11.28 9.12
N GLY A 161 20.71 -10.42 8.41
CA GLY A 161 22.09 -10.02 8.70
C GLY A 161 22.66 -9.12 7.62
N GLY A 162 23.82 -8.52 7.91
CA GLY A 162 24.49 -7.55 7.04
C GLY A 162 25.21 -8.11 5.82
N SER A 163 25.02 -9.38 5.45
CA SER A 163 25.67 -9.99 4.29
C SER A 163 24.68 -10.76 3.40
N ALA A 164 25.01 -10.88 2.12
CA ALA A 164 24.19 -11.55 1.11
C ALA A 164 23.84 -13.00 1.48
N ASP A 165 24.75 -13.70 2.16
CA ASP A 165 24.58 -15.12 2.52
C ASP A 165 23.53 -15.36 3.59
N CYS A 166 23.09 -14.30 4.29
CA CYS A 166 22.01 -14.39 5.27
C CYS A 166 20.63 -14.58 4.63
N TYR A 167 20.50 -14.30 3.33
CA TYR A 167 19.21 -14.31 2.64
C TYR A 167 19.16 -15.42 1.59
N SER A 168 18.24 -16.35 1.78
CA SER A 168 17.96 -17.39 0.78
C SER A 168 17.37 -16.77 -0.51
N ASP A 169 17.39 -17.52 -1.60
CA ASP A 169 16.62 -17.16 -2.79
C ASP A 169 15.12 -17.21 -2.49
N TYR A 170 14.34 -16.42 -3.23
CA TYR A 170 12.89 -16.47 -3.12
C TYR A 170 12.39 -17.89 -3.44
N GLY A 171 11.51 -18.36 -2.60
CA GLY A 171 10.92 -19.69 -2.74
C GLY A 171 9.92 -19.99 -1.62
N PRO A 172 9.45 -21.24 -1.50
CA PRO A 172 8.38 -21.59 -0.56
C PRO A 172 8.65 -21.19 0.90
N VAL A 173 9.91 -21.26 1.36
CA VAL A 173 10.26 -20.87 2.74
C VAL A 173 10.00 -19.39 2.98
N VAL A 174 10.46 -18.52 2.08
CA VAL A 174 10.27 -17.08 2.17
C VAL A 174 8.79 -16.73 1.99
N LYS A 175 8.17 -17.22 0.93
CA LYS A 175 6.76 -16.97 0.61
C LYS A 175 5.84 -17.27 1.79
N TRP A 176 5.90 -18.48 2.30
CA TRP A 176 4.98 -18.91 3.35
C TRP A 176 5.25 -18.28 4.70
N ALA A 177 6.50 -17.93 5.00
CA ALA A 177 6.82 -17.15 6.20
C ALA A 177 6.18 -15.75 6.14
N LEU A 178 6.31 -15.06 5.00
CA LEU A 178 5.72 -13.74 4.80
C LEU A 178 4.19 -13.80 4.83
N PHE A 179 3.57 -14.78 4.17
CA PHE A 179 2.11 -14.95 4.16
C PHE A 179 1.56 -15.25 5.56
N ASP A 180 2.21 -16.15 6.30
CA ASP A 180 1.82 -16.49 7.68
C ASP A 180 1.83 -15.25 8.58
N ARG A 181 2.87 -14.43 8.50
CA ARG A 181 2.98 -13.21 9.32
C ARG A 181 1.94 -12.15 8.97
N LEU A 182 1.68 -11.97 7.67
CA LEU A 182 0.63 -11.04 7.22
C LEU A 182 -0.75 -11.48 7.73
N LEU A 183 -1.09 -12.76 7.53
CA LEU A 183 -2.38 -13.31 7.92
C LEU A 183 -2.58 -13.33 9.45
N LYS A 184 -1.51 -13.42 10.23
CA LYS A 184 -1.54 -13.33 11.70
C LYS A 184 -1.46 -11.91 12.25
N SER A 185 -1.47 -10.89 11.38
CA SER A 185 -1.53 -9.50 11.85
C SER A 185 -2.86 -9.21 12.54
N ASN A 186 -2.86 -8.20 13.42
CA ASN A 186 -4.07 -7.77 14.12
C ASN A 186 -5.01 -6.92 13.25
N ALA A 187 -4.61 -6.57 12.02
CA ALA A 187 -5.42 -5.80 11.10
C ALA A 187 -6.68 -6.56 10.66
N ASP A 188 -7.85 -5.92 10.58
CA ASP A 188 -9.10 -6.53 10.11
C ASP A 188 -8.96 -7.08 8.68
N TYR A 189 -8.21 -6.38 7.83
CA TYR A 189 -7.98 -6.79 6.46
C TYR A 189 -6.53 -7.20 6.24
N ALA A 190 -6.33 -8.37 5.65
CA ALA A 190 -5.04 -8.84 5.15
C ALA A 190 -5.17 -9.17 3.66
N SER A 191 -4.38 -8.52 2.82
CA SER A 191 -4.46 -8.65 1.38
C SER A 191 -3.15 -9.14 0.76
N LEU A 192 -3.26 -10.09 -0.15
CA LEU A 192 -2.19 -10.58 -1.01
C LEU A 192 -2.55 -10.31 -2.47
N MET A 193 -1.59 -9.85 -3.26
CA MET A 193 -1.80 -9.75 -4.69
C MET A 193 -1.83 -11.15 -5.32
N ILE A 194 -2.61 -11.31 -6.38
CA ILE A 194 -2.63 -12.58 -7.13
C ILE A 194 -1.23 -12.93 -7.67
N THR A 195 -0.44 -11.92 -8.01
CA THR A 195 0.96 -12.09 -8.45
C THR A 195 1.85 -12.69 -7.36
N ASP A 196 1.58 -12.40 -6.08
CA ASP A 196 2.30 -13.03 -4.96
C ASP A 196 1.94 -14.50 -4.82
N ILE A 197 0.65 -14.83 -5.00
CA ILE A 197 0.13 -16.20 -4.85
C ILE A 197 0.69 -17.11 -5.93
N ILE A 198 0.80 -16.63 -7.17
CA ILE A 198 1.27 -17.41 -8.32
C ILE A 198 2.77 -17.26 -8.62
N ASP A 199 3.52 -16.63 -7.72
CA ASP A 199 4.95 -16.33 -7.85
C ASP A 199 5.32 -15.58 -9.14
N SER A 200 4.41 -14.72 -9.62
CA SER A 200 4.64 -13.90 -10.81
C SER A 200 5.44 -12.64 -10.45
N THR A 201 6.45 -12.33 -11.24
CA THR A 201 7.22 -11.09 -11.14
C THR A 201 6.66 -9.98 -12.03
N GLU A 202 5.53 -10.19 -12.70
CA GLU A 202 4.90 -9.18 -13.53
C GLU A 202 4.26 -8.07 -12.68
N ARG A 203 4.45 -6.83 -13.11
CA ARG A 203 3.78 -5.67 -12.50
C ARG A 203 2.39 -5.46 -13.11
N ILE A 204 1.44 -5.09 -12.28
CA ILE A 204 0.08 -4.71 -12.70
C ILE A 204 0.10 -3.29 -13.24
N ASN A 205 0.74 -2.36 -12.51
CA ASN A 205 0.87 -0.97 -12.89
C ASN A 205 2.25 -0.40 -12.53
N ILE A 206 2.71 0.59 -13.30
CA ILE A 206 3.88 1.41 -13.00
C ILE A 206 3.41 2.84 -12.85
N PRO A 207 3.35 3.39 -11.62
CA PRO A 207 2.82 4.73 -11.38
C PRO A 207 3.59 5.80 -12.14
N GLY A 208 2.88 6.84 -12.55
CA GLY A 208 3.46 7.94 -13.33
C GLY A 208 3.74 7.63 -14.81
N THR A 209 3.38 6.44 -15.30
CA THR A 209 3.54 6.07 -16.71
C THR A 209 2.20 5.87 -17.40
N VAL A 210 2.17 6.09 -18.73
CA VAL A 210 0.98 5.90 -19.57
C VAL A 210 1.26 4.84 -20.63
N GLY A 211 0.33 3.91 -20.77
CA GLY A 211 0.43 2.84 -21.81
C GLY A 211 1.28 1.63 -21.35
N GLY A 212 2.01 1.03 -22.28
CA GLY A 212 2.81 -0.15 -22.00
C GLY A 212 1.98 -1.36 -21.56
N LYS A 213 2.43 -2.04 -20.50
CA LYS A 213 1.75 -3.19 -19.91
C LYS A 213 0.79 -2.83 -18.77
N ASN A 214 0.67 -1.55 -18.39
CA ASN A 214 -0.18 -1.11 -17.28
C ASN A 214 -1.62 -1.59 -17.44
N TRP A 215 -2.17 -2.18 -16.39
CA TRP A 215 -3.54 -2.70 -16.31
C TRP A 215 -3.86 -3.81 -17.32
N ARG A 216 -2.83 -4.48 -17.87
CA ARG A 216 -2.97 -5.55 -18.87
C ARG A 216 -2.62 -6.93 -18.33
N PHE A 217 -2.26 -7.04 -17.06
CA PHE A 217 -2.00 -8.34 -16.44
C PHE A 217 -3.21 -9.27 -16.66
N ARG A 218 -2.94 -10.51 -17.03
CA ARG A 218 -3.92 -11.59 -17.17
C ARG A 218 -3.33 -12.86 -16.57
N LEU A 219 -4.15 -13.64 -15.91
CA LEU A 219 -3.77 -14.99 -15.52
C LEU A 219 -3.42 -15.79 -16.78
N PRO A 220 -2.35 -16.58 -16.73
CA PRO A 220 -1.91 -17.37 -17.91
C PRO A 220 -2.84 -18.56 -18.22
N TRP A 221 -3.86 -18.79 -17.39
CA TRP A 221 -4.88 -19.84 -17.53
C TRP A 221 -6.25 -19.30 -17.13
N LYS A 222 -7.32 -20.02 -17.50
CA LYS A 222 -8.65 -19.77 -16.95
C LYS A 222 -8.73 -20.35 -15.53
N LEU A 223 -9.61 -19.80 -14.69
CA LEU A 223 -9.76 -20.28 -13.31
C LEU A 223 -10.14 -21.77 -13.25
N GLU A 224 -10.94 -22.24 -14.22
CA GLU A 224 -11.34 -23.62 -14.34
C GLU A 224 -10.18 -24.56 -14.70
N ASP A 225 -9.16 -24.02 -15.36
CA ASP A 225 -7.97 -24.75 -15.84
C ASP A 225 -6.74 -24.53 -14.91
N MET A 226 -6.98 -24.19 -13.63
CA MET A 226 -5.92 -23.91 -12.67
C MET A 226 -4.98 -25.11 -12.52
N PRO A 227 -3.65 -24.92 -12.69
CA PRO A 227 -2.66 -25.99 -12.59
C PRO A 227 -2.66 -26.66 -11.21
N GLU A 228 -2.43 -27.98 -11.17
CA GLU A 228 -2.43 -28.77 -9.93
C GLU A 228 -1.49 -28.21 -8.83
N PRO A 229 -0.24 -27.78 -9.13
CA PRO A 229 0.62 -27.17 -8.11
C PRO A 229 0.00 -25.96 -7.45
N LEU A 230 -0.70 -25.12 -8.20
CA LEU A 230 -1.36 -23.93 -7.66
C LEU A 230 -2.59 -24.28 -6.83
N GLN A 231 -3.29 -25.38 -7.13
CA GLN A 231 -4.36 -25.90 -6.28
C GLN A 231 -3.83 -26.29 -4.92
N GLY A 232 -2.64 -26.89 -4.84
CA GLY A 232 -1.93 -27.20 -3.59
C GLY A 232 -1.60 -25.93 -2.80
N GLU A 233 -1.10 -24.89 -3.47
CA GLU A 233 -0.82 -23.59 -2.83
C GLU A 233 -2.09 -22.89 -2.32
N CYS A 234 -3.16 -22.91 -3.11
CA CYS A 234 -4.46 -22.39 -2.66
C CYS A 234 -5.00 -23.16 -1.44
N SER A 235 -4.78 -24.45 -1.38
CA SER A 235 -5.16 -25.28 -0.22
C SER A 235 -4.36 -24.89 1.01
N ARG A 236 -3.05 -24.71 0.88
CA ARG A 236 -2.19 -24.23 1.97
C ARG A 236 -2.56 -22.82 2.42
N LEU A 237 -2.84 -21.92 1.49
CA LEU A 237 -3.28 -20.56 1.84
C LEU A 237 -4.58 -20.58 2.62
N ARG A 238 -5.54 -21.42 2.21
CA ARG A 238 -6.81 -21.61 2.92
C ARG A 238 -6.61 -22.14 4.34
N GLU A 239 -5.68 -23.08 4.52
CA GLU A 239 -5.29 -23.56 5.84
C GLU A 239 -4.70 -22.44 6.71
N LEU A 240 -3.79 -21.62 6.17
CA LEU A 240 -3.21 -20.48 6.90
C LEU A 240 -4.27 -19.44 7.29
N ILE A 241 -5.22 -19.14 6.40
CA ILE A 241 -6.35 -18.25 6.68
C ILE A 241 -7.16 -18.81 7.86
N HIS A 242 -7.47 -20.09 7.84
CA HIS A 242 -8.21 -20.72 8.94
C HIS A 242 -7.44 -20.70 10.27
N ILE A 243 -6.15 -21.06 10.25
CA ILE A 243 -5.30 -21.06 11.45
C ILE A 243 -5.12 -19.65 12.02
N SER A 244 -5.11 -18.63 11.17
CA SER A 244 -5.02 -17.23 11.60
C SER A 244 -6.33 -16.66 12.18
N GLY A 245 -7.41 -17.43 12.16
CA GLY A 245 -8.72 -17.00 12.64
C GLY A 245 -9.48 -16.06 11.69
N ARG A 246 -9.08 -16.02 10.41
CA ARG A 246 -9.67 -15.14 9.38
C ARG A 246 -10.68 -15.84 8.47
N GLY A 247 -11.10 -17.05 8.78
CA GLY A 247 -12.02 -17.83 7.95
C GLY A 247 -13.07 -18.60 8.72
#